data_d769e18030bfd243cea3a82a0e6f57da
#
_entry.id   d769e18030bfd243cea3a82a0e6f57da
#
_cell.length_a   1.000
_cell.length_b   1.000
_cell.length_c   1.000
_cell.angle_alpha   90.00
_cell.angle_beta   90.00
_cell.angle_gamma   90.00
#
_symmetry.space_group_name_H-M   'P 1'
#
loop_
_entity.id
_entity.type
_entity.pdbx_description
1 polymer ?
#
loop_
_entity_poly.entity_id
_entity_poly.type
_entity_poly.pdbx_seq_one_letter_code
_entity_poly.pdbx_strand_id
1 'polypeptide(L)'
;DGFEQRFGQMVLDQMDSGDFLSPSTLSPERQAQLAARFAPMAARAAPDVRYQLVFRNADGPAAVNAFALPGGIIVLLDGLAGGDGRLTLTDEQLMAVLGHELGHVKHRHVMRRLVQTAGTAVGAAVLWGDFAGLAANATVLLGALQYTRDFEREADDFAVAFLRANGLTPSPLLDLFRQIESLSGGDRAPAFLSTHPALRERQQRLQSPR
;
A
#
# COMPACT_ATOMS: atom_id res chain seq x y z
N ASP A 1 -2.86 10.26 17.46
CA ASP A 1 -2.90 8.81 17.11
C ASP A 1 -4.34 8.26 17.05
N GLY A 2 -5.18 8.47 18.07
CA GLY A 2 -6.54 7.89 18.06
C GLY A 2 -7.46 8.44 16.97
N PHE A 3 -7.23 9.65 16.47
CA PHE A 3 -7.98 10.23 15.37
C PHE A 3 -7.66 9.51 14.04
N GLU A 4 -6.39 9.36 13.70
CA GLU A 4 -5.98 8.70 12.46
C GLU A 4 -6.42 7.23 12.41
N GLN A 5 -6.37 6.54 13.54
CA GLN A 5 -6.85 5.16 13.63
C GLN A 5 -8.35 5.06 13.35
N ARG A 6 -9.18 5.93 13.97
CA ARG A 6 -10.62 5.95 13.71
C ARG A 6 -10.93 6.32 12.26
N PHE A 7 -10.20 7.29 11.71
CA PHE A 7 -10.39 7.69 10.33
C PHE A 7 -10.00 6.56 9.36
N GLY A 8 -8.86 5.92 9.57
CA GLY A 8 -8.45 4.77 8.75
C GLY A 8 -9.41 3.59 8.82
N GLN A 9 -9.94 3.28 10.01
CA GLN A 9 -10.95 2.22 10.17
C GLN A 9 -12.24 2.58 9.43
N MET A 10 -12.72 3.82 9.55
CA MET A 10 -13.92 4.28 8.85
C MET A 10 -13.74 4.20 7.32
N VAL A 11 -12.55 4.52 6.82
CA VAL A 11 -12.22 4.38 5.39
C VAL A 11 -12.27 2.92 4.98
N LEU A 12 -11.66 2.02 5.74
CA LEU A 12 -11.69 0.58 5.46
C LEU A 12 -13.13 0.04 5.48
N ASP A 13 -13.91 0.38 6.50
CA ASP A 13 -15.31 -0.04 6.63
C ASP A 13 -16.15 0.45 5.43
N GLN A 14 -15.88 1.66 4.94
CA GLN A 14 -16.56 2.20 3.76
C GLN A 14 -16.14 1.47 2.47
N MET A 15 -14.87 1.08 2.34
CA MET A 15 -14.40 0.30 1.19
C MET A 15 -15.01 -1.12 1.21
N ASP A 16 -15.14 -1.72 2.40
CA ASP A 16 -15.77 -3.03 2.59
C ASP A 16 -17.29 -2.98 2.30
N SER A 17 -18.00 -1.91 2.73
CA SER A 17 -19.45 -1.76 2.53
C SER A 17 -19.86 -1.26 1.14
N GLY A 18 -18.94 -0.62 0.43
CA GLY A 18 -19.14 -0.03 -0.90
C GLY A 18 -18.84 -0.97 -2.07
N ASP A 19 -18.69 -2.25 -1.84
CA ASP A 19 -18.33 -3.29 -2.83
C ASP A 19 -16.97 -3.06 -3.53
N PHE A 20 -16.10 -2.22 -2.93
CA PHE A 20 -14.73 -2.03 -3.44
C PHE A 20 -13.79 -3.13 -2.99
N LEU A 21 -14.00 -3.62 -1.76
CA LEU A 21 -13.27 -4.70 -1.16
C LEU A 21 -14.25 -5.78 -0.70
N SER A 22 -13.77 -7.00 -0.73
CA SER A 22 -14.48 -8.16 -0.21
C SER A 22 -13.54 -8.94 0.72
N PRO A 23 -14.07 -9.86 1.55
CA PRO A 23 -13.23 -10.72 2.36
C PRO A 23 -12.18 -11.45 1.52
N SER A 24 -10.97 -11.55 2.06
CA SER A 24 -9.88 -12.27 1.40
C SER A 24 -10.24 -13.74 1.14
N THR A 25 -9.88 -14.24 -0.02
CA THR A 25 -10.00 -15.64 -0.42
C THR A 25 -8.76 -16.47 -0.10
N LEU A 26 -7.68 -15.81 0.40
CA LEU A 26 -6.51 -16.52 0.89
C LEU A 26 -6.87 -17.37 2.12
N SER A 27 -6.31 -18.57 2.21
CA SER A 27 -6.53 -19.39 3.38
C SER A 27 -6.05 -18.69 4.67
N PRO A 28 -6.70 -18.94 5.82
CA PRO A 28 -6.25 -18.38 7.10
C PRO A 28 -4.78 -18.69 7.41
N GLU A 29 -4.32 -19.87 6.99
CA GLU A 29 -2.93 -20.30 7.18
C GLU A 29 -1.97 -19.44 6.35
N ARG A 30 -2.34 -19.11 5.10
CA ARG A 30 -1.52 -18.24 4.24
C ARG A 30 -1.46 -16.82 4.79
N GLN A 31 -2.59 -16.28 5.23
CA GLN A 31 -2.64 -14.96 5.88
C GLN A 31 -1.77 -14.93 7.14
N ALA A 32 -1.89 -15.95 8.00
CA ALA A 32 -1.08 -16.07 9.21
C ALA A 32 0.42 -16.22 8.90
N GLN A 33 0.79 -16.99 7.87
CA GLN A 33 2.17 -17.16 7.43
C GLN A 33 2.79 -15.82 7.00
N LEU A 34 2.09 -15.05 6.17
CA LEU A 34 2.56 -13.73 5.71
C LEU A 34 2.70 -12.77 6.88
N ALA A 35 1.69 -12.70 7.75
CA ALA A 35 1.72 -11.83 8.94
C ALA A 35 2.86 -12.21 9.89
N ALA A 36 3.06 -13.51 10.17
CA ALA A 36 4.12 -14.00 11.04
C ALA A 36 5.53 -13.74 10.48
N ARG A 37 5.68 -13.76 9.14
CA ARG A 37 6.94 -13.39 8.48
C ARG A 37 7.19 -11.88 8.54
N PHE A 38 6.16 -11.07 8.30
CA PHE A 38 6.28 -9.61 8.25
C PHE A 38 6.54 -8.99 9.63
N ALA A 39 5.87 -9.46 10.68
CA ALA A 39 5.91 -8.84 12.01
C ALA A 39 7.33 -8.66 12.59
N PRO A 40 8.21 -9.67 12.63
CA PRO A 40 9.58 -9.49 13.13
C PRO A 40 10.43 -8.59 12.22
N MET A 41 10.16 -8.58 10.91
CA MET A 41 10.85 -7.73 9.95
C MET A 41 10.48 -6.26 10.17
N ALA A 42 9.20 -5.98 10.36
CA ALA A 42 8.70 -4.64 10.66
C ALA A 42 9.22 -4.13 11.99
N ALA A 43 9.19 -4.95 13.04
CA ALA A 43 9.69 -4.60 14.36
C ALA A 43 11.20 -4.25 14.35
N ARG A 44 11.98 -4.92 13.49
CA ARG A 44 13.42 -4.62 13.35
C ARG A 44 13.68 -3.31 12.60
N ALA A 45 12.92 -3.04 11.54
CA ALA A 45 13.15 -1.89 10.68
C ALA A 45 12.45 -0.61 11.18
N ALA A 46 11.35 -0.76 11.92
CA ALA A 46 10.52 0.34 12.39
C ALA A 46 9.85 0.02 13.75
N PRO A 47 10.62 -0.11 14.84
CA PRO A 47 10.09 -0.54 16.15
C PRO A 47 9.04 0.42 16.71
N ASP A 48 9.07 1.69 16.33
CA ASP A 48 8.16 2.74 16.81
C ASP A 48 6.89 2.89 15.95
N VAL A 49 6.80 2.16 14.83
CA VAL A 49 5.66 2.24 13.91
C VAL A 49 4.62 1.20 14.29
N ARG A 50 3.43 1.69 14.66
CA ARG A 50 2.26 0.82 14.84
C ARG A 50 1.57 0.62 13.49
N TYR A 51 1.25 -0.64 13.19
CA TYR A 51 0.52 -0.99 11.97
C TYR A 51 -0.46 -2.14 12.23
N GLN A 52 -1.42 -2.27 11.33
CA GLN A 52 -2.34 -3.41 11.25
C GLN A 52 -2.31 -3.92 9.81
N LEU A 53 -1.92 -5.16 9.60
CA LEU A 53 -1.98 -5.81 8.30
C LEU A 53 -3.34 -6.48 8.13
N VAL A 54 -4.07 -6.12 7.07
CA VAL A 54 -5.36 -6.70 6.71
C VAL A 54 -5.31 -7.26 5.30
N PHE A 55 -6.01 -8.38 5.08
CA PHE A 55 -6.10 -9.05 3.80
C PHE A 55 -7.50 -8.85 3.24
N ARG A 56 -7.60 -8.46 1.97
CA ARG A 56 -8.87 -8.26 1.26
C ARG A 56 -8.74 -8.77 -0.16
N ASN A 57 -9.88 -8.99 -0.77
CA ASN A 57 -9.98 -9.23 -2.20
C ASN A 57 -10.62 -8.03 -2.90
N ALA A 58 -10.33 -7.87 -4.19
CA ALA A 58 -10.97 -6.91 -5.08
C ALA A 58 -11.10 -7.54 -6.46
N ASP A 59 -12.02 -7.03 -7.29
CA ASP A 59 -12.24 -7.55 -8.62
C ASP A 59 -11.32 -6.92 -9.67
N GLY A 60 -11.06 -7.68 -10.72
CA GLY A 60 -10.38 -7.20 -11.92
C GLY A 60 -8.96 -6.69 -11.66
N PRO A 61 -8.54 -5.60 -12.34
CA PRO A 61 -7.21 -5.02 -12.17
C PRO A 61 -6.94 -4.46 -10.78
N ALA A 62 -8.00 -4.13 -10.02
CA ALA A 62 -7.88 -3.65 -8.65
C ALA A 62 -7.32 -4.70 -7.69
N ALA A 63 -7.52 -6.00 -7.98
CA ALA A 63 -7.02 -7.10 -7.15
C ALA A 63 -5.50 -7.12 -6.98
N VAL A 64 -4.74 -6.61 -7.97
CA VAL A 64 -3.27 -6.57 -7.94
C VAL A 64 -2.84 -5.23 -7.33
N ASN A 65 -2.96 -5.10 -6.02
CA ASN A 65 -2.60 -3.89 -5.28
C ASN A 65 -2.30 -4.16 -3.82
N ALA A 66 -1.57 -3.22 -3.19
CA ALA A 66 -1.46 -3.02 -1.76
C ALA A 66 -1.47 -1.52 -1.50
N PHE A 67 -1.91 -1.10 -0.34
CA PHE A 67 -1.93 0.33 0.01
C PHE A 67 -2.02 0.55 1.51
N ALA A 68 -1.49 1.68 1.96
CA ALA A 68 -1.62 2.14 3.33
C ALA A 68 -2.83 3.06 3.49
N LEU A 69 -3.52 2.95 4.64
CA LEU A 69 -4.56 3.86 5.09
C LEU A 69 -4.08 4.65 6.32
N PRO A 70 -4.77 5.74 6.69
CA PRO A 70 -4.48 6.45 7.93
C PRO A 70 -4.49 5.51 9.15
N GLY A 71 -3.76 5.88 10.20
CA GLY A 71 -3.72 5.10 11.44
C GLY A 71 -2.91 3.81 11.37
N GLY A 72 -2.18 3.59 10.26
CA GLY A 72 -1.27 2.45 10.13
C GLY A 72 -1.88 1.18 9.56
N ILE A 73 -3.06 1.25 8.95
CA ILE A 73 -3.65 0.07 8.29
C ILE A 73 -2.92 -0.15 6.97
N ILE A 74 -2.42 -1.36 6.76
CA ILE A 74 -1.84 -1.83 5.49
C ILE A 74 -2.78 -2.87 4.92
N VAL A 75 -3.34 -2.60 3.74
CA VAL A 75 -4.20 -3.53 3.01
C VAL A 75 -3.38 -4.26 1.97
N LEU A 76 -3.36 -5.59 2.03
CA LEU A 76 -2.78 -6.45 1.00
C LEU A 76 -3.91 -7.16 0.26
N LEU A 77 -3.99 -6.96 -1.05
CA LEU A 77 -5.01 -7.59 -1.88
C LEU A 77 -4.55 -8.95 -2.41
N ASP A 78 -5.49 -9.87 -2.53
CA ASP A 78 -5.27 -11.27 -2.88
C ASP A 78 -4.55 -11.45 -4.21
N GLY A 79 -4.79 -10.59 -5.19
CA GLY A 79 -4.12 -10.64 -6.49
C GLY A 79 -2.61 -10.44 -6.43
N LEU A 80 -2.08 -9.72 -5.42
CA LEU A 80 -0.62 -9.67 -5.15
C LEU A 80 -0.13 -10.91 -4.41
N ALA A 81 -0.95 -11.46 -3.52
CA ALA A 81 -0.58 -12.60 -2.67
C ALA A 81 -0.77 -13.97 -3.34
N GLY A 82 -1.15 -13.99 -4.65
CA GLY A 82 -1.31 -15.20 -5.45
C GLY A 82 -2.75 -15.75 -5.49
N GLY A 83 -3.76 -14.96 -5.07
CA GLY A 83 -5.14 -15.42 -4.97
C GLY A 83 -5.86 -15.62 -6.31
N ASP A 84 -5.44 -14.93 -7.39
CA ASP A 84 -6.10 -14.98 -8.70
C ASP A 84 -5.22 -15.54 -9.84
N GLY A 85 -3.99 -15.95 -9.52
CA GLY A 85 -3.06 -16.55 -10.49
C GLY A 85 -2.49 -15.60 -11.56
N ARG A 86 -2.85 -14.30 -11.52
CA ARG A 86 -2.38 -13.31 -12.51
C ARG A 86 -0.93 -12.90 -12.29
N LEU A 87 -0.54 -12.82 -11.04
CA LEU A 87 0.80 -12.47 -10.62
C LEU A 87 1.22 -13.40 -9.49
N THR A 88 2.33 -14.09 -9.69
CA THR A 88 2.92 -14.95 -8.66
C THR A 88 4.14 -14.26 -8.09
N LEU A 89 3.98 -13.63 -6.94
CA LEU A 89 5.09 -13.05 -6.20
C LEU A 89 5.69 -14.05 -5.23
N THR A 90 6.99 -14.01 -5.09
CA THR A 90 7.67 -14.71 -4.00
C THR A 90 7.36 -14.06 -2.67
N ASP A 91 7.52 -14.80 -1.57
CA ASP A 91 7.35 -14.22 -0.23
C ASP A 91 8.30 -13.04 0.03
N GLU A 92 9.50 -13.05 -0.56
CA GLU A 92 10.44 -11.93 -0.43
C GLU A 92 9.95 -10.67 -1.17
N GLN A 93 9.33 -10.85 -2.34
CA GLN A 93 8.70 -9.75 -3.06
C GLN A 93 7.50 -9.20 -2.29
N LEU A 94 6.68 -10.08 -1.68
CA LEU A 94 5.59 -9.65 -0.81
C LEU A 94 6.11 -8.88 0.41
N MET A 95 7.21 -9.33 1.03
CA MET A 95 7.85 -8.56 2.12
C MET A 95 8.38 -7.21 1.63
N ALA A 96 8.87 -7.11 0.39
CA ALA A 96 9.28 -5.84 -0.19
C ALA A 96 8.11 -4.88 -0.40
N VAL A 97 6.94 -5.38 -0.89
CA VAL A 97 5.69 -4.61 -0.96
C VAL A 97 5.29 -4.12 0.42
N LEU A 98 5.18 -5.02 1.38
CA LEU A 98 4.75 -4.67 2.74
C LEU A 98 5.74 -3.71 3.43
N GLY A 99 7.04 -3.83 3.14
CA GLY A 99 8.05 -2.87 3.57
C GLY A 99 7.84 -1.49 2.94
N HIS A 100 7.45 -1.42 1.67
CA HIS A 100 7.11 -0.17 0.99
C HIS A 100 5.86 0.48 1.62
N GLU A 101 4.80 -0.31 1.85
CA GLU A 101 3.58 0.19 2.52
C GLU A 101 3.86 0.66 3.95
N LEU A 102 4.71 -0.06 4.69
CA LEU A 102 5.15 0.38 6.00
C LEU A 102 5.92 1.71 5.93
N GLY A 103 6.63 1.97 4.83
CA GLY A 103 7.24 3.26 4.53
C GLY A 103 6.20 4.38 4.41
N HIS A 104 5.10 4.13 3.70
CA HIS A 104 3.98 5.08 3.62
C HIS A 104 3.36 5.35 4.98
N VAL A 105 3.18 4.33 5.82
CA VAL A 105 2.70 4.47 7.20
C VAL A 105 3.67 5.30 8.02
N LYS A 106 4.96 4.95 8.04
CA LYS A 106 6.01 5.62 8.81
C LYS A 106 6.09 7.12 8.49
N HIS A 107 6.04 7.47 7.23
CA HIS A 107 6.12 8.85 6.76
C HIS A 107 4.76 9.56 6.72
N ARG A 108 3.67 8.88 7.15
CA ARG A 108 2.29 9.41 7.21
C ARG A 108 1.84 10.01 5.88
N HIS A 109 2.19 9.36 4.76
CA HIS A 109 2.00 9.91 3.43
C HIS A 109 0.55 10.23 3.12
N VAL A 110 -0.41 9.36 3.53
CA VAL A 110 -1.84 9.62 3.32
C VAL A 110 -2.26 10.90 4.03
N MET A 111 -1.87 11.09 5.29
CA MET A 111 -2.20 12.31 6.04
C MET A 111 -1.52 13.55 5.46
N ARG A 112 -0.24 13.44 5.06
CA ARG A 112 0.47 14.53 4.36
C ARG A 112 -0.22 14.89 3.05
N ARG A 113 -0.70 13.89 2.29
CA ARG A 113 -1.45 14.09 1.05
C ARG A 113 -2.77 14.82 1.30
N LEU A 114 -3.53 14.40 2.30
CA LEU A 114 -4.78 15.06 2.70
C LEU A 114 -4.55 16.54 3.07
N VAL A 115 -3.50 16.83 3.83
CA VAL A 115 -3.13 18.22 4.18
C VAL A 115 -2.72 19.04 2.94
N GLN A 116 -1.95 18.43 2.02
CA GLN A 116 -1.56 19.08 0.75
C GLN A 116 -2.76 19.41 -0.14
N THR A 117 -3.83 18.62 -0.05
CA THR A 117 -5.08 18.85 -0.78
C THR A 117 -6.08 19.72 0.00
N ALA A 118 -5.68 20.30 1.14
CA ALA A 118 -6.55 21.07 2.04
C ALA A 118 -7.25 22.27 1.37
N GLY A 119 -6.70 22.80 0.27
CA GLY A 119 -7.36 23.82 -0.55
C GLY A 119 -8.45 23.27 -1.50
N THR A 120 -8.67 21.97 -1.51
CA THR A 120 -9.71 21.28 -2.29
C THR A 120 -10.89 20.89 -1.39
N ALA A 121 -12.00 20.41 -2.00
CA ALA A 121 -13.15 19.90 -1.24
C ALA A 121 -12.75 18.79 -0.25
N VAL A 122 -11.78 17.94 -0.59
CA VAL A 122 -11.23 16.89 0.28
C VAL A 122 -10.56 17.48 1.53
N GLY A 123 -9.68 18.45 1.31
CA GLY A 123 -8.99 19.10 2.43
C GLY A 123 -9.94 19.88 3.32
N ALA A 124 -10.95 20.54 2.74
CA ALA A 124 -12.00 21.19 3.50
C ALA A 124 -12.76 20.19 4.38
N ALA A 125 -13.24 19.06 3.82
CA ALA A 125 -13.93 18.03 4.58
C ALA A 125 -13.09 17.51 5.77
N VAL A 126 -11.79 17.29 5.56
CA VAL A 126 -10.86 16.90 6.64
C VAL A 126 -10.77 17.97 7.72
N LEU A 127 -10.63 19.25 7.32
CA LEU A 127 -10.48 20.36 8.28
C LEU A 127 -11.74 20.62 9.10
N TRP A 128 -12.92 20.44 8.49
CA TRP A 128 -14.22 20.62 9.18
C TRP A 128 -14.78 19.34 9.79
N GLY A 129 -14.05 18.22 9.69
CA GLY A 129 -14.45 16.97 10.34
C GLY A 129 -15.57 16.21 9.62
N ASP A 130 -15.87 16.53 8.36
CA ASP A 130 -16.83 15.77 7.53
C ASP A 130 -16.17 14.53 6.92
N PHE A 131 -15.75 13.64 7.81
CA PHE A 131 -15.09 12.38 7.41
C PHE A 131 -16.07 11.37 6.82
N ALA A 132 -17.34 11.44 7.22
CA ALA A 132 -18.39 10.57 6.69
C ALA A 132 -18.66 10.90 5.21
N GLY A 133 -18.76 12.18 4.85
CA GLY A 133 -18.90 12.60 3.46
C GLY A 133 -17.67 12.27 2.61
N LEU A 134 -16.47 12.37 3.19
CA LEU A 134 -15.23 11.99 2.52
C LEU A 134 -15.16 10.47 2.27
N ALA A 135 -15.47 9.66 3.28
CA ALA A 135 -15.47 8.21 3.18
C ALA A 135 -16.56 7.70 2.23
N ALA A 136 -17.72 8.38 2.15
CA ALA A 136 -18.81 8.03 1.24
C ALA A 136 -18.47 8.26 -0.24
N ASN A 137 -17.40 9.01 -0.56
CA ASN A 137 -16.98 9.26 -1.94
C ASN A 137 -15.71 8.48 -2.28
N ALA A 138 -15.90 7.22 -2.69
CA ALA A 138 -14.80 6.31 -3.03
C ALA A 138 -13.85 6.85 -4.10
N THR A 139 -14.35 7.57 -5.11
CA THR A 139 -13.52 8.18 -6.17
C THR A 139 -12.56 9.22 -5.58
N VAL A 140 -13.05 10.04 -4.64
CA VAL A 140 -12.24 11.02 -3.93
C VAL A 140 -11.21 10.33 -3.04
N LEU A 141 -11.62 9.26 -2.38
CA LEU A 141 -10.75 8.48 -1.51
C LEU A 141 -9.63 7.78 -2.30
N LEU A 142 -9.96 7.10 -3.40
CA LEU A 142 -8.98 6.46 -4.28
C LEU A 142 -8.01 7.49 -4.88
N GLY A 143 -8.50 8.70 -5.23
CA GLY A 143 -7.64 9.79 -5.65
C GLY A 143 -6.69 10.29 -4.54
N ALA A 144 -7.13 10.26 -3.29
CA ALA A 144 -6.28 10.59 -2.13
C ALA A 144 -5.21 9.53 -1.84
N LEU A 145 -5.42 8.29 -2.27
CA LEU A 145 -4.44 7.20 -2.18
C LEU A 145 -3.38 7.23 -3.30
N GLN A 146 -3.50 8.12 -4.29
CA GLN A 146 -2.45 8.31 -5.28
C GLN A 146 -1.28 9.09 -4.66
N TYR A 147 -0.15 8.43 -4.55
CA TYR A 147 1.03 9.03 -3.96
C TYR A 147 1.77 9.94 -4.95
N THR A 148 2.46 10.95 -4.43
CA THR A 148 3.37 11.77 -5.23
C THR A 148 4.67 11.02 -5.49
N ARG A 149 5.40 11.42 -6.54
CA ARG A 149 6.72 10.82 -6.84
C ARG A 149 7.69 10.92 -5.65
N ASP A 150 7.62 12.00 -4.88
CA ASP A 150 8.49 12.19 -3.72
C ASP A 150 8.11 11.24 -2.59
N PHE A 151 6.82 11.01 -2.35
CA PHE A 151 6.34 10.02 -1.39
C PHE A 151 6.74 8.60 -1.78
N GLU A 152 6.68 8.29 -3.08
CA GLU A 152 7.15 7.01 -3.60
C GLU A 152 8.65 6.81 -3.37
N ARG A 153 9.46 7.87 -3.58
CA ARG A 153 10.91 7.81 -3.30
C ARG A 153 11.20 7.60 -1.82
N GLU A 154 10.50 8.29 -0.92
CA GLU A 154 10.61 8.11 0.53
C GLU A 154 10.24 6.67 0.94
N ALA A 155 9.15 6.12 0.38
CA ALA A 155 8.71 4.76 0.64
C ALA A 155 9.67 3.70 0.08
N ASP A 156 10.23 3.92 -1.12
CA ASP A 156 11.26 3.04 -1.71
C ASP A 156 12.55 3.02 -0.88
N ASP A 157 13.02 4.19 -0.47
CA ASP A 157 14.23 4.29 0.35
C ASP A 157 14.03 3.55 1.68
N PHE A 158 12.84 3.66 2.25
CA PHE A 158 12.48 2.89 3.43
C PHE A 158 12.39 1.39 3.14
N ALA A 159 11.77 0.96 2.03
CA ALA A 159 11.68 -0.44 1.65
C ALA A 159 13.07 -1.08 1.46
N VAL A 160 14.00 -0.35 0.85
CA VAL A 160 15.40 -0.80 0.72
C VAL A 160 16.07 -0.93 2.09
N ALA A 161 15.89 0.04 2.98
CA ALA A 161 16.41 -0.01 4.34
C ALA A 161 15.77 -1.17 5.14
N PHE A 162 14.46 -1.39 4.99
CA PHE A 162 13.72 -2.50 5.58
C PHE A 162 14.28 -3.86 5.14
N LEU A 163 14.49 -4.05 3.84
CA LEU A 163 15.07 -5.30 3.31
C LEU A 163 16.47 -5.52 3.86
N ARG A 164 17.33 -4.51 3.82
CA ARG A 164 18.71 -4.59 4.34
C ARG A 164 18.78 -4.88 5.84
N ALA A 165 17.91 -4.24 6.64
CA ALA A 165 17.81 -4.50 8.08
C ALA A 165 17.44 -5.95 8.37
N ASN A 166 16.81 -6.64 7.41
CA ASN A 166 16.40 -8.03 7.49
C ASN A 166 17.33 -9.01 6.73
N GLY A 167 18.53 -8.56 6.34
CA GLY A 167 19.51 -9.38 5.66
C GLY A 167 19.20 -9.69 4.20
N LEU A 168 18.25 -8.97 3.60
CA LEU A 168 17.88 -9.12 2.20
C LEU A 168 18.50 -8.03 1.33
N THR A 169 18.69 -8.33 0.05
CA THR A 169 19.08 -7.34 -0.94
C THR A 169 17.86 -6.55 -1.45
N PRO A 170 18.04 -5.42 -2.15
CA PRO A 170 16.94 -4.72 -2.81
C PRO A 170 16.33 -5.46 -4.02
N SER A 171 16.93 -6.58 -4.47
CA SER A 171 16.49 -7.31 -5.66
C SER A 171 15.00 -7.67 -5.66
N PRO A 172 14.38 -8.17 -4.56
CA PRO A 172 12.95 -8.49 -4.54
C PRO A 172 12.06 -7.29 -4.92
N LEU A 173 12.42 -6.08 -4.50
CA LEU A 173 11.69 -4.87 -4.88
C LEU A 173 11.84 -4.53 -6.36
N LEU A 174 13.04 -4.67 -6.90
CA LEU A 174 13.31 -4.43 -8.32
C LEU A 174 12.65 -5.47 -9.22
N ASP A 175 12.65 -6.73 -8.81
CA ASP A 175 12.00 -7.82 -9.54
C ASP A 175 10.48 -7.67 -9.54
N LEU A 176 9.91 -7.23 -8.41
CA LEU A 176 8.51 -6.84 -8.31
C LEU A 176 8.15 -5.76 -9.33
N PHE A 177 8.93 -4.68 -9.40
CA PHE A 177 8.66 -3.59 -10.35
C PHE A 177 8.68 -4.07 -11.80
N ARG A 178 9.63 -4.96 -12.18
CA ARG A 178 9.68 -5.54 -13.51
C ARG A 178 8.45 -6.40 -13.83
N GLN A 179 8.02 -7.22 -12.86
CA GLN A 179 6.84 -8.06 -13.04
C GLN A 179 5.57 -7.23 -13.19
N ILE A 180 5.36 -6.22 -12.33
CA ILE A 180 4.20 -5.34 -12.43
C ILE A 180 4.23 -4.53 -13.73
N GLU A 181 5.39 -4.05 -14.16
CA GLU A 181 5.54 -3.33 -15.42
C GLU A 181 5.22 -4.21 -16.63
N SER A 182 5.57 -5.50 -16.61
CA SER A 182 5.24 -6.43 -17.69
C SER A 182 3.74 -6.61 -17.89
N LEU A 183 2.93 -6.33 -16.86
CA LEU A 183 1.47 -6.37 -16.91
C LEU A 183 0.84 -5.04 -17.33
N SER A 184 1.64 -3.99 -17.61
CA SER A 184 1.15 -2.63 -17.89
C SER A 184 0.55 -2.44 -19.30
N GLY A 185 0.61 -3.46 -20.15
CA GLY A 185 0.09 -3.41 -21.53
C GLY A 185 -1.39 -3.81 -21.61
N GLY A 186 -2.31 -2.83 -21.77
CA GLY A 186 -3.72 -3.07 -22.06
C GLY A 186 -4.69 -2.71 -20.93
N ASP A 187 -5.97 -3.02 -21.14
CA ASP A 187 -7.09 -2.70 -20.24
C ASP A 187 -7.04 -3.41 -18.86
N ARG A 188 -6.01 -4.21 -18.62
CA ARG A 188 -5.82 -5.01 -17.41
C ARG A 188 -4.62 -4.57 -16.57
N ALA A 189 -4.15 -3.35 -16.78
CA ALA A 189 -3.02 -2.83 -16.01
C ALA A 189 -3.33 -2.86 -14.49
N PRO A 190 -2.42 -3.40 -13.65
CA PRO A 190 -2.62 -3.46 -12.21
C PRO A 190 -2.90 -2.08 -11.60
N ALA A 191 -3.83 -2.00 -10.64
CA ALA A 191 -4.12 -0.77 -9.92
C ALA A 191 -2.88 -0.24 -9.16
N PHE A 192 -1.96 -1.11 -8.80
CA PHE A 192 -0.66 -0.74 -8.24
C PHE A 192 0.07 0.33 -9.08
N LEU A 193 -0.03 0.28 -10.41
CA LEU A 193 0.60 1.27 -11.29
C LEU A 193 -0.01 2.67 -11.16
N SER A 194 -1.29 2.76 -10.83
CA SER A 194 -2.00 4.04 -10.69
C SER A 194 -1.87 4.63 -9.29
N THR A 195 -1.80 3.78 -8.27
CA THR A 195 -1.59 4.21 -6.88
C THR A 195 -0.12 4.52 -6.58
N HIS A 196 0.81 3.79 -7.24
CA HIS A 196 2.27 3.91 -7.09
C HIS A 196 2.94 4.29 -8.42
N PRO A 197 2.87 5.55 -8.83
CA PRO A 197 3.33 5.98 -10.15
C PRO A 197 4.85 5.93 -10.33
N ALA A 198 5.27 6.13 -11.60
CA ALA A 198 6.66 6.32 -12.01
C ALA A 198 7.58 5.10 -11.76
N LEU A 199 7.08 3.87 -11.88
CA LEU A 199 7.85 2.64 -11.63
C LEU A 199 9.20 2.60 -12.37
N ARG A 200 9.26 3.00 -13.65
CA ARG A 200 10.50 3.02 -14.44
C ARG A 200 11.55 3.97 -13.85
N GLU A 201 11.15 5.17 -13.48
CA GLU A 201 12.04 6.16 -12.85
C GLU A 201 12.55 5.63 -11.51
N ARG A 202 11.66 5.06 -10.70
CA ARG A 202 11.98 4.46 -9.40
C ARG A 202 12.96 3.30 -9.55
N GLN A 203 12.73 2.42 -10.52
CA GLN A 203 13.61 1.29 -10.83
C GLN A 203 15.01 1.77 -11.22
N GLN A 204 15.12 2.75 -12.14
CA GLN A 204 16.38 3.32 -12.55
C GLN A 204 17.14 3.94 -11.38
N ARG A 205 16.45 4.68 -10.51
CA ARG A 205 17.02 5.28 -9.31
C ARG A 205 17.60 4.23 -8.36
N LEU A 206 16.88 3.13 -8.13
CA LEU A 206 17.31 2.07 -7.21
C LEU A 206 18.46 1.21 -7.77
N GLN A 207 18.64 1.17 -9.09
CA GLN A 207 19.72 0.48 -9.77
C GLN A 207 21.02 1.31 -9.83
N SER A 208 20.93 2.63 -9.71
CA SER A 208 22.09 3.50 -9.73
C SER A 208 22.90 3.33 -8.45
N PRO A 209 24.20 3.10 -8.54
CA PRO A 209 25.06 3.03 -7.35
C PRO A 209 25.01 4.39 -6.62
N ARG A 210 24.76 4.34 -5.31
CA ARG A 210 24.93 5.50 -4.41
C ARG A 210 26.32 5.47 -3.80
#